data_ee2e5ef24efa0aa5f60cd1914b55432c
#
_entry.id   ee2e5ef24efa0aa5f60cd1914b55432c
#
_cell.length_a   1.000
_cell.length_b   1.000
_cell.length_c   1.000
_cell.angle_alpha   90.00
_cell.angle_beta   90.00
_cell.angle_gamma   90.00
#
_symmetry.space_group_name_H-M   'P 1'
#
loop_
_entity.id
_entity.type
_entity.pdbx_description
1 polymer ?
#
loop_
_entity_poly.entity_id
_entity_poly.type
_entity_poly.pdbx_seq_one_letter_code
_entity_poly.pdbx_strand_id
1 'polypeptide(L)'
;IFLLFARLGLDLGYDDILTSVWPVAGITLAGVFLYGYRLLPSIALASLIFSFSVGSPPITAFGIMIEAVLRPFLAVYILRKVGFDPLLRRSSDVLYFIGIAGMLCCSISAAIGSLGLLAGEMIHAHELAYAWGTWFIGDFLGVVVTAPALLVWISRFRSPEERQKILVKELIVYGAVVALISGIVYSDVIWRGFDPNASAYIIYVPLIFISLRFRQSGSVLGVLIVSIVATACTELLYSHGITDQES
;
A
#
# COMPACT_ATOMS: atom_id res chain seq x y z
N ILE A 1 -8.49 12.88 -1.15
CA ILE A 1 -7.50 11.89 -0.70
C ILE A 1 -7.40 10.78 -1.75
N PHE A 2 -8.47 10.03 -2.10
CA PHE A 2 -8.44 8.96 -3.10
C PHE A 2 -7.77 9.42 -4.41
N LEU A 3 -8.29 10.47 -5.05
CA LEU A 3 -7.78 10.97 -6.33
C LEU A 3 -6.31 11.42 -6.27
N LEU A 4 -5.90 12.02 -5.15
CA LEU A 4 -4.51 12.43 -4.95
C LEU A 4 -3.57 11.23 -4.91
N PHE A 5 -3.88 10.23 -4.07
CA PHE A 5 -3.04 9.04 -3.94
C PHE A 5 -3.14 8.10 -5.15
N ALA A 6 -4.26 8.10 -5.87
CA ALA A 6 -4.39 7.36 -7.11
C ALA A 6 -3.49 7.96 -8.22
N ARG A 7 -3.43 9.29 -8.35
CA ARG A 7 -2.48 9.93 -9.26
C ARG A 7 -1.03 9.70 -8.86
N LEU A 8 -0.70 9.91 -7.58
CA LEU A 8 0.65 9.61 -7.08
C LEU A 8 1.04 8.15 -7.33
N GLY A 9 0.10 7.21 -7.20
CA GLY A 9 0.33 5.81 -7.49
C GLY A 9 0.66 5.57 -8.97
N LEU A 10 -0.02 6.21 -9.91
CA LEU A 10 0.30 6.11 -11.34
C LEU A 10 1.63 6.81 -11.68
N ASP A 11 1.86 8.00 -11.14
CA ASP A 11 3.10 8.75 -11.37
C ASP A 11 4.35 8.01 -10.85
N LEU A 12 4.17 7.09 -9.89
CA LEU A 12 5.20 6.21 -9.32
C LEU A 12 5.18 4.79 -9.95
N GLY A 13 4.45 4.57 -11.03
CA GLY A 13 4.32 3.28 -11.70
C GLY A 13 5.29 3.11 -12.86
N TYR A 14 5.73 1.89 -13.08
CA TYR A 14 6.67 1.51 -14.14
C TYR A 14 6.01 1.44 -15.55
N ASP A 15 4.70 1.25 -15.59
CA ASP A 15 3.85 1.23 -16.78
C ASP A 15 2.64 2.12 -16.51
N ASP A 16 2.17 2.86 -17.50
CA ASP A 16 1.03 3.80 -17.41
C ASP A 16 -0.27 3.19 -16.85
N ILE A 17 -0.31 1.87 -16.67
CA ILE A 17 -1.51 1.12 -16.26
C ILE A 17 -1.34 0.42 -14.90
N LEU A 18 -0.11 0.02 -14.49
CA LEU A 18 0.12 -0.86 -13.34
C LEU A 18 1.23 -0.33 -12.42
N THR A 19 0.93 -0.13 -11.15
CA THR A 19 1.87 0.39 -10.15
C THR A 19 2.35 -0.69 -9.20
N SER A 20 3.62 -0.62 -8.79
CA SER A 20 4.23 -1.58 -7.85
C SER A 20 3.60 -1.56 -6.46
N VAL A 21 3.07 -0.41 -6.01
CA VAL A 21 2.36 -0.25 -4.72
C VAL A 21 1.16 0.65 -4.91
N TRP A 22 -0.04 0.19 -4.53
CA TRP A 22 -1.27 0.96 -4.64
C TRP A 22 -1.80 1.40 -3.26
N PRO A 23 -1.32 2.53 -2.70
CA PRO A 23 -1.67 2.97 -1.34
C PRO A 23 -3.18 3.17 -1.13
N VAL A 24 -3.91 3.50 -2.21
CA VAL A 24 -5.37 3.70 -2.20
C VAL A 24 -6.09 2.45 -1.68
N ALA A 25 -5.56 1.25 -1.98
CA ALA A 25 -6.11 -0.01 -1.47
C ALA A 25 -6.14 -0.05 0.05
N GLY A 26 -5.04 0.32 0.70
CA GLY A 26 -4.95 0.37 2.16
C GLY A 26 -5.74 1.54 2.77
N ILE A 27 -5.75 2.70 2.12
CA ILE A 27 -6.50 3.89 2.58
C ILE A 27 -8.01 3.59 2.59
N THR A 28 -8.54 3.00 1.52
CA THR A 28 -9.96 2.65 1.41
C THR A 28 -10.36 1.60 2.43
N LEU A 29 -9.55 0.57 2.62
CA LEU A 29 -9.77 -0.46 3.63
C LEU A 29 -9.80 0.12 5.05
N ALA A 30 -8.77 0.89 5.43
CA ALA A 30 -8.70 1.52 6.74
C ALA A 30 -9.87 2.51 6.95
N GLY A 31 -10.20 3.29 5.92
CA GLY A 31 -11.34 4.21 5.94
C GLY A 31 -12.66 3.50 6.22
N VAL A 32 -12.97 2.44 5.47
CA VAL A 32 -14.22 1.67 5.66
C VAL A 32 -14.23 0.95 7.00
N PHE A 33 -13.09 0.45 7.47
CA PHE A 33 -13.02 -0.19 8.79
C PHE A 33 -13.32 0.80 9.93
N LEU A 34 -12.73 2.01 9.88
CA LEU A 34 -12.81 3.02 10.95
C LEU A 34 -14.08 3.87 10.92
N TYR A 35 -14.62 4.16 9.73
CA TYR A 35 -15.74 5.07 9.55
C TYR A 35 -17.02 4.37 9.04
N GLY A 36 -16.91 3.09 8.68
CA GLY A 36 -18.05 2.27 8.26
C GLY A 36 -18.35 2.31 6.76
N TYR A 37 -19.30 1.47 6.36
CA TYR A 37 -19.69 1.25 4.95
C TYR A 37 -20.27 2.49 4.24
N ARG A 38 -20.63 3.54 4.97
CA ARG A 38 -21.08 4.82 4.40
C ARG A 38 -20.04 5.49 3.49
N LEU A 39 -18.77 5.07 3.55
CA LEU A 39 -17.74 5.56 2.65
C LEU A 39 -17.76 4.88 1.27
N LEU A 40 -18.42 3.74 1.12
CA LEU A 40 -18.41 2.99 -0.14
C LEU A 40 -18.95 3.79 -1.35
N PRO A 41 -20.05 4.58 -1.23
CA PRO A 41 -20.51 5.39 -2.36
C PRO A 41 -19.48 6.45 -2.80
N SER A 42 -18.75 7.05 -1.86
CA SER A 42 -17.71 8.03 -2.19
C SER A 42 -16.48 7.37 -2.81
N ILE A 43 -16.14 6.13 -2.43
CA ILE A 43 -15.10 5.33 -3.06
C ILE A 43 -15.50 4.99 -4.49
N ALA A 44 -16.74 4.54 -4.71
CA ALA A 44 -17.27 4.24 -6.04
C ALA A 44 -17.18 5.47 -6.98
N LEU A 45 -17.67 6.61 -6.52
CA LEU A 45 -17.63 7.85 -7.30
C LEU A 45 -16.19 8.28 -7.61
N ALA A 46 -15.31 8.25 -6.62
CA ALA A 46 -13.91 8.64 -6.80
C ALA A 46 -13.17 7.70 -7.76
N SER A 47 -13.44 6.40 -7.71
CA SER A 47 -12.89 5.40 -8.63
C SER A 47 -13.35 5.64 -10.07
N LEU A 48 -14.65 5.92 -10.29
CA LEU A 48 -15.16 6.26 -11.62
C LEU A 48 -14.54 7.54 -12.18
N ILE A 49 -14.51 8.62 -11.37
CA ILE A 49 -13.88 9.88 -11.77
C ILE A 49 -12.41 9.66 -12.16
N PHE A 50 -11.68 8.88 -11.36
CA PHE A 50 -10.29 8.57 -11.66
C PHE A 50 -10.16 7.78 -12.97
N SER A 51 -10.92 6.69 -13.16
CA SER A 51 -10.87 5.85 -14.35
C SER A 51 -11.19 6.64 -15.62
N PHE A 52 -12.21 7.49 -15.59
CA PHE A 52 -12.52 8.36 -16.74
C PHE A 52 -11.45 9.44 -16.96
N SER A 53 -10.81 9.94 -15.90
CA SER A 53 -9.75 10.96 -16.02
C SER A 53 -8.47 10.43 -16.71
N VAL A 54 -8.25 9.12 -16.66
CA VAL A 54 -7.14 8.43 -17.34
C VAL A 54 -7.56 7.81 -18.69
N GLY A 55 -8.79 8.10 -19.16
CA GLY A 55 -9.27 7.67 -20.46
C GLY A 55 -9.75 6.22 -20.54
N SER A 56 -10.02 5.57 -19.40
CA SER A 56 -10.51 4.19 -19.40
C SER A 56 -11.88 4.05 -20.10
N PRO A 57 -12.10 3.00 -20.91
CA PRO A 57 -13.42 2.68 -21.47
C PRO A 57 -14.46 2.48 -20.36
N PRO A 58 -15.74 2.77 -20.60
CA PRO A 58 -16.78 2.67 -19.57
C PRO A 58 -16.85 1.30 -18.90
N ILE A 59 -16.72 0.21 -19.64
CA ILE A 59 -16.78 -1.14 -19.10
C ILE A 59 -15.62 -1.41 -18.11
N THR A 60 -14.42 -0.95 -18.45
CA THR A 60 -13.25 -1.01 -17.58
C THR A 60 -13.46 -0.15 -16.34
N ALA A 61 -13.94 1.09 -16.51
CA ALA A 61 -14.19 2.01 -15.40
C ALA A 61 -15.18 1.42 -14.37
N PHE A 62 -16.24 0.76 -14.85
CA PHE A 62 -17.19 0.04 -13.98
C PHE A 62 -16.55 -1.18 -13.29
N GLY A 63 -15.71 -1.94 -14.00
CA GLY A 63 -14.95 -3.04 -13.42
C GLY A 63 -14.06 -2.57 -12.27
N ILE A 64 -13.28 -1.50 -12.49
CA ILE A 64 -12.41 -0.87 -11.48
C ILE A 64 -13.24 -0.30 -10.31
N MET A 65 -14.40 0.29 -10.56
CA MET A 65 -15.28 0.76 -9.51
C MET A 65 -15.79 -0.40 -8.63
N ILE A 66 -16.21 -1.50 -9.25
CA ILE A 66 -16.72 -2.67 -8.52
C ILE A 66 -15.64 -3.24 -7.61
N GLU A 67 -14.41 -3.44 -8.11
CA GLU A 67 -13.31 -3.96 -7.30
C GLU A 67 -12.94 -2.99 -6.16
N ALA A 68 -12.87 -1.68 -6.43
CA ALA A 68 -12.53 -0.66 -5.44
C ALA A 68 -13.52 -0.60 -4.27
N VAL A 69 -14.78 -0.95 -4.50
CA VAL A 69 -15.84 -1.02 -3.49
C VAL A 69 -15.86 -2.39 -2.82
N LEU A 70 -15.79 -3.47 -3.60
CA LEU A 70 -15.97 -4.83 -3.12
C LEU A 70 -14.83 -5.27 -2.20
N ARG A 71 -13.60 -4.92 -2.52
CA ARG A 71 -12.41 -5.25 -1.71
C ARG A 71 -12.54 -4.78 -0.26
N PRO A 72 -12.66 -3.46 0.04
CA PRO A 72 -12.78 -3.00 1.42
C PRO A 72 -14.09 -3.45 2.07
N PHE A 73 -15.16 -3.63 1.32
CA PHE A 73 -16.42 -4.17 1.83
C PHE A 73 -16.25 -5.60 2.37
N LEU A 74 -15.74 -6.52 1.55
CA LEU A 74 -15.52 -7.92 1.92
C LEU A 74 -14.50 -8.05 3.05
N ALA A 75 -13.37 -7.35 2.93
CA ALA A 75 -12.32 -7.39 3.93
C ALA A 75 -12.83 -6.95 5.31
N VAL A 76 -13.51 -5.81 5.39
CA VAL A 76 -14.07 -5.31 6.65
C VAL A 76 -15.17 -6.22 7.18
N TYR A 77 -16.03 -6.76 6.31
CA TYR A 77 -17.07 -7.68 6.70
C TYR A 77 -16.51 -8.95 7.35
N ILE A 78 -15.52 -9.58 6.72
CA ILE A 78 -14.93 -10.83 7.23
C ILE A 78 -14.08 -10.55 8.47
N LEU A 79 -13.22 -9.51 8.45
CA LEU A 79 -12.40 -9.15 9.58
C LEU A 79 -13.22 -8.86 10.84
N ARG A 80 -14.36 -8.18 10.72
CA ARG A 80 -15.26 -7.96 11.85
C ARG A 80 -15.88 -9.25 12.37
N LYS A 81 -16.20 -10.20 11.49
CA LYS A 81 -16.75 -11.51 11.91
C LYS A 81 -15.75 -12.36 12.70
N VAL A 82 -14.47 -12.29 12.37
CA VAL A 82 -13.41 -13.03 13.09
C VAL A 82 -12.90 -12.28 14.34
N GLY A 83 -13.49 -11.13 14.68
CA GLY A 83 -13.13 -10.36 15.87
C GLY A 83 -11.76 -9.70 15.79
N PHE A 84 -11.35 -9.24 14.59
CA PHE A 84 -10.10 -8.57 14.34
C PHE A 84 -9.96 -7.27 15.15
N ASP A 85 -8.82 -7.11 15.84
CA ASP A 85 -8.45 -5.89 16.55
C ASP A 85 -7.62 -4.97 15.64
N PRO A 86 -8.11 -3.73 15.31
CA PRO A 86 -7.38 -2.80 14.45
C PRO A 86 -6.05 -2.32 15.04
N LEU A 87 -5.82 -2.54 16.33
CA LEU A 87 -4.53 -2.28 16.99
C LEU A 87 -3.51 -3.41 16.79
N LEU A 88 -3.91 -4.52 16.13
CA LEU A 88 -3.03 -5.67 15.85
C LEU A 88 -2.32 -6.22 17.11
N ARG A 89 -3.03 -6.28 18.23
CA ARG A 89 -2.44 -6.69 19.52
C ARG A 89 -2.10 -8.16 19.60
N ARG A 90 -2.76 -9.00 18.80
CA ARG A 90 -2.58 -10.44 18.76
C ARG A 90 -1.91 -10.86 17.48
N SER A 91 -1.07 -11.90 17.52
CA SER A 91 -0.48 -12.47 16.31
C SER A 91 -1.55 -12.99 15.33
N SER A 92 -2.69 -13.49 15.87
CA SER A 92 -3.85 -13.88 15.07
C SER A 92 -4.45 -12.72 14.26
N ASP A 93 -4.44 -11.50 14.80
CA ASP A 93 -4.94 -10.33 14.08
C ASP A 93 -4.09 -10.05 12.82
N VAL A 94 -2.76 -10.19 12.94
CA VAL A 94 -1.84 -10.03 11.81
C VAL A 94 -2.12 -11.12 10.77
N LEU A 95 -2.27 -12.38 11.18
CA LEU A 95 -2.56 -13.49 10.26
C LEU A 95 -3.92 -13.32 9.58
N TYR A 96 -4.96 -12.94 10.31
CA TYR A 96 -6.27 -12.64 9.73
C TYR A 96 -6.21 -11.48 8.75
N PHE A 97 -5.46 -10.42 9.09
CA PHE A 97 -5.31 -9.27 8.21
C PHE A 97 -4.61 -9.65 6.90
N ILE A 98 -3.46 -10.31 6.97
CA ILE A 98 -2.71 -10.75 5.79
C ILE A 98 -3.53 -11.76 4.96
N GLY A 99 -4.10 -12.79 5.60
CA GLY A 99 -4.83 -13.84 4.88
C GLY A 99 -6.14 -13.35 4.27
N ILE A 100 -6.92 -12.56 5.00
CA ILE A 100 -8.25 -12.11 4.55
C ILE A 100 -8.14 -10.85 3.68
N ALA A 101 -7.60 -9.75 4.24
CA ALA A 101 -7.56 -8.49 3.52
C ALA A 101 -6.48 -8.49 2.43
N GLY A 102 -5.28 -8.99 2.76
CA GLY A 102 -4.17 -9.07 1.82
C GLY A 102 -4.38 -10.14 0.75
N MET A 103 -4.42 -11.42 1.14
CA MET A 103 -4.44 -12.52 0.14
C MET A 103 -5.81 -12.67 -0.52
N LEU A 104 -6.86 -12.92 0.25
CA LEU A 104 -8.18 -13.26 -0.31
C LEU A 104 -8.82 -12.08 -1.04
N CYS A 105 -8.97 -10.92 -0.36
CA CYS A 105 -9.72 -9.81 -0.94
C CYS A 105 -8.96 -9.11 -2.07
N CYS A 106 -7.62 -9.02 -2.01
CA CYS A 106 -6.84 -8.47 -3.12
C CYS A 106 -6.81 -9.43 -4.32
N SER A 107 -6.81 -10.76 -4.13
CA SER A 107 -6.96 -11.72 -5.23
C SER A 107 -8.28 -11.54 -5.98
N ILE A 108 -9.38 -11.38 -5.24
CA ILE A 108 -10.71 -11.14 -5.84
C ILE A 108 -10.73 -9.79 -6.55
N SER A 109 -10.17 -8.75 -5.93
CA SER A 109 -10.03 -7.42 -6.52
C SER A 109 -9.27 -7.48 -7.85
N ALA A 110 -8.08 -8.08 -7.84
CA ALA A 110 -7.25 -8.24 -9.03
C ALA A 110 -7.96 -9.01 -10.14
N ALA A 111 -8.74 -10.04 -9.81
CA ALA A 111 -9.51 -10.79 -10.80
C ALA A 111 -10.58 -9.90 -11.47
N ILE A 112 -11.32 -9.11 -10.68
CA ILE A 112 -12.36 -8.23 -11.22
C ILE A 112 -11.72 -7.10 -12.04
N GLY A 113 -10.64 -6.48 -11.56
CA GLY A 113 -9.94 -5.41 -12.25
C GLY A 113 -9.36 -5.86 -13.59
N SER A 114 -8.63 -6.98 -13.60
CA SER A 114 -8.03 -7.52 -14.84
C SER A 114 -9.07 -8.00 -15.85
N LEU A 115 -10.18 -8.60 -15.39
CA LEU A 115 -11.31 -8.91 -16.27
C LEU A 115 -11.97 -7.65 -16.82
N GLY A 116 -12.02 -6.56 -16.06
CA GLY A 116 -12.50 -5.26 -16.52
C GLY A 116 -11.61 -4.67 -17.62
N LEU A 117 -10.27 -4.82 -17.50
CA LEU A 117 -9.33 -4.43 -18.56
C LEU A 117 -9.53 -5.26 -19.84
N LEU A 118 -9.69 -6.58 -19.69
CA LEU A 118 -9.94 -7.47 -20.81
C LEU A 118 -11.27 -7.16 -21.51
N ALA A 119 -12.35 -6.96 -20.75
CA ALA A 119 -13.67 -6.63 -21.28
C ALA A 119 -13.72 -5.25 -21.98
N GLY A 120 -12.85 -4.32 -21.59
CA GLY A 120 -12.68 -3.02 -22.21
C GLY A 120 -11.65 -3.01 -23.34
N GLU A 121 -11.16 -4.18 -23.76
CA GLU A 121 -10.15 -4.34 -24.84
C GLU A 121 -8.83 -3.57 -24.58
N MET A 122 -8.53 -3.29 -23.31
CA MET A 122 -7.28 -2.63 -22.91
C MET A 122 -6.10 -3.60 -22.83
N ILE A 123 -6.37 -4.90 -22.68
CA ILE A 123 -5.39 -5.98 -22.68
C ILE A 123 -5.91 -7.16 -23.50
N HIS A 124 -4.99 -8.00 -23.97
CA HIS A 124 -5.33 -9.26 -24.64
C HIS A 124 -5.47 -10.41 -23.65
N ALA A 125 -6.17 -11.49 -24.05
CA ALA A 125 -6.41 -12.64 -23.19
C ALA A 125 -5.13 -13.32 -22.67
N HIS A 126 -4.05 -13.30 -23.44
CA HIS A 126 -2.76 -13.88 -23.03
C HIS A 126 -2.04 -13.03 -21.95
N GLU A 127 -2.41 -11.77 -21.78
CA GLU A 127 -1.85 -10.85 -20.77
C GLU A 127 -2.60 -10.90 -19.43
N LEU A 128 -3.77 -11.57 -19.40
CA LEU A 128 -4.66 -11.58 -18.24
C LEU A 128 -3.96 -12.04 -16.94
N ALA A 129 -3.15 -13.09 -17.03
CA ALA A 129 -2.43 -13.61 -15.85
C ALA A 129 -1.38 -12.62 -15.33
N TYR A 130 -0.69 -11.93 -16.23
CA TYR A 130 0.26 -10.88 -15.89
C TYR A 130 -0.44 -9.69 -15.25
N ALA A 131 -1.51 -9.18 -15.87
CA ALA A 131 -2.31 -8.09 -15.34
C ALA A 131 -2.88 -8.42 -13.95
N TRP A 132 -3.41 -9.64 -13.75
CA TRP A 132 -3.88 -10.11 -12.45
C TRP A 132 -2.75 -10.11 -11.41
N GLY A 133 -1.59 -10.65 -11.74
CA GLY A 133 -0.45 -10.73 -10.83
C GLY A 133 0.06 -9.36 -10.40
N THR A 134 0.22 -8.44 -11.33
CA THR A 134 0.68 -7.07 -11.06
C THR A 134 -0.34 -6.30 -10.23
N TRP A 135 -1.63 -6.40 -10.57
CA TRP A 135 -2.72 -5.80 -9.81
C TRP A 135 -2.76 -6.34 -8.37
N PHE A 136 -2.67 -7.67 -8.24
CA PHE A 136 -2.64 -8.34 -6.94
C PHE A 136 -1.50 -7.82 -6.06
N ILE A 137 -0.28 -7.77 -6.59
CA ILE A 137 0.89 -7.30 -5.85
C ILE A 137 0.72 -5.84 -5.43
N GLY A 138 0.28 -4.97 -6.32
CA GLY A 138 0.05 -3.55 -6.03
C GLY A 138 -0.97 -3.33 -4.91
N ASP A 139 -2.12 -4.00 -4.99
CA ASP A 139 -3.16 -3.96 -3.96
C ASP A 139 -2.70 -4.59 -2.65
N PHE A 140 -2.05 -5.75 -2.70
CA PHE A 140 -1.55 -6.48 -1.54
C PHE A 140 -0.55 -5.62 -0.75
N LEU A 141 0.46 -5.06 -1.42
CA LEU A 141 1.43 -4.18 -0.79
C LEU A 141 0.78 -2.91 -0.24
N GLY A 142 -0.12 -2.29 -1.01
CA GLY A 142 -0.90 -1.14 -0.55
C GLY A 142 -1.71 -1.43 0.71
N VAL A 143 -2.38 -2.58 0.76
CA VAL A 143 -3.14 -3.03 1.93
C VAL A 143 -2.22 -3.33 3.11
N VAL A 144 -1.17 -4.14 2.93
CA VAL A 144 -0.33 -4.63 4.05
C VAL A 144 0.54 -3.52 4.64
N VAL A 145 0.95 -2.54 3.84
CA VAL A 145 1.78 -1.43 4.30
C VAL A 145 0.92 -0.28 4.84
N THR A 146 -0.05 0.19 4.05
CA THR A 146 -0.75 1.44 4.34
C THR A 146 -1.89 1.26 5.35
N ALA A 147 -2.68 0.17 5.24
CA ALA A 147 -3.84 0.02 6.11
C ALA A 147 -3.48 -0.20 7.59
N PRO A 148 -2.49 -1.04 7.98
CA PRO A 148 -2.08 -1.16 9.37
C PRO A 148 -1.57 0.15 9.97
N ALA A 149 -0.81 0.94 9.19
CA ALA A 149 -0.34 2.24 9.64
C ALA A 149 -1.52 3.14 10.01
N LEU A 150 -2.51 3.26 9.13
CA LEU A 150 -3.71 4.08 9.38
C LEU A 150 -4.58 3.50 10.52
N LEU A 151 -4.80 2.18 10.54
CA LEU A 151 -5.62 1.53 11.56
C LEU A 151 -5.03 1.73 12.96
N VAL A 152 -3.75 1.43 13.14
CA VAL A 152 -3.07 1.53 14.44
C VAL A 152 -3.00 2.98 14.90
N TRP A 153 -2.57 3.90 14.04
CA TRP A 153 -2.40 5.30 14.42
C TRP A 153 -3.72 6.00 14.71
N ILE A 154 -4.71 5.89 13.83
CA ILE A 154 -6.02 6.54 14.03
C ILE A 154 -6.73 5.96 15.25
N SER A 155 -6.69 4.63 15.45
CA SER A 155 -7.29 3.98 16.61
C SER A 155 -6.63 4.44 17.93
N ARG A 156 -5.30 4.60 17.96
CA ARG A 156 -4.58 5.11 19.13
C ARG A 156 -4.90 6.58 19.42
N PHE A 157 -4.97 7.43 18.39
CA PHE A 157 -5.33 8.83 18.59
C PHE A 157 -6.75 9.03 19.12
N ARG A 158 -7.65 8.07 18.88
CA ARG A 158 -9.02 8.08 19.40
C ARG A 158 -9.11 7.66 20.88
N SER A 159 -8.11 6.97 21.41
CA SER A 159 -8.07 6.51 22.81
C SER A 159 -7.18 7.45 23.66
N PRO A 160 -7.75 8.22 24.59
CA PRO A 160 -6.98 9.17 25.41
C PRO A 160 -5.83 8.49 26.19
N GLU A 161 -6.08 7.29 26.73
CA GLU A 161 -5.10 6.50 27.49
C GLU A 161 -3.90 6.05 26.66
N GLU A 162 -4.12 5.72 25.38
CA GLU A 162 -3.08 5.30 24.46
C GLU A 162 -2.30 6.49 23.89
N ARG A 163 -2.96 7.65 23.73
CA ARG A 163 -2.35 8.89 23.25
C ARG A 163 -1.25 9.41 24.18
N GLN A 164 -1.44 9.31 25.50
CA GLN A 164 -0.44 9.76 26.50
C GLN A 164 0.84 8.91 26.50
N LYS A 165 0.79 7.68 25.98
CA LYS A 165 1.94 6.75 25.95
C LYS A 165 2.86 6.95 24.76
N ILE A 166 2.50 7.82 23.81
CA ILE A 166 3.30 8.06 22.61
C ILE A 166 4.28 9.20 22.88
N LEU A 167 5.55 8.87 22.97
CA LEU A 167 6.64 9.85 22.99
C LEU A 167 6.88 10.35 21.55
N VAL A 168 6.08 11.32 21.11
CA VAL A 168 6.06 11.83 19.73
C VAL A 168 7.45 12.29 19.28
N LYS A 169 8.21 12.95 20.15
CA LYS A 169 9.58 13.40 19.85
C LYS A 169 10.50 12.22 19.52
N GLU A 170 10.49 11.18 20.36
CA GLU A 170 11.30 9.99 20.11
C GLU A 170 10.90 9.30 18.81
N LEU A 171 9.59 9.20 18.55
CA LEU A 171 9.09 8.58 17.32
C LEU A 171 9.53 9.33 16.07
N ILE A 172 9.55 10.67 16.09
CA ILE A 172 10.06 11.48 14.98
C ILE A 172 11.54 11.22 14.75
N VAL A 173 12.34 11.20 15.82
CA VAL A 173 13.80 10.95 15.74
C VAL A 173 14.06 9.56 15.14
N TYR A 174 13.42 8.52 15.66
CA TYR A 174 13.61 7.15 15.15
C TYR A 174 13.08 6.99 13.73
N GLY A 175 11.96 7.65 13.39
CA GLY A 175 11.44 7.68 12.03
C GLY A 175 12.41 8.33 11.07
N ALA A 176 13.03 9.44 11.46
CA ALA A 176 14.07 10.11 10.66
C ALA A 176 15.32 9.24 10.48
N VAL A 177 15.74 8.50 11.51
CA VAL A 177 16.87 7.55 11.43
C VAL A 177 16.53 6.41 10.45
N VAL A 178 15.33 5.84 10.52
CA VAL A 178 14.88 4.81 9.58
C VAL A 178 14.87 5.35 8.16
N ALA A 179 14.32 6.55 7.93
CA ALA A 179 14.28 7.18 6.63
C ALA A 179 15.69 7.45 6.06
N LEU A 180 16.59 7.95 6.90
CA LEU A 180 17.98 8.21 6.52
C LEU A 180 18.72 6.92 6.10
N ILE A 181 18.62 5.87 6.93
CA ILE A 181 19.27 4.59 6.64
C ILE A 181 18.66 3.96 5.37
N SER A 182 17.33 4.02 5.21
CA SER A 182 16.66 3.53 4.01
C SER A 182 17.11 4.31 2.76
N GLY A 183 17.19 5.64 2.85
CA GLY A 183 17.69 6.47 1.76
C GLY A 183 19.12 6.13 1.36
N ILE A 184 20.00 5.90 2.31
CA ILE A 184 21.38 5.48 2.06
C ILE A 184 21.42 4.11 1.38
N VAL A 185 20.63 3.14 1.85
CA VAL A 185 20.60 1.77 1.30
C VAL A 185 20.05 1.74 -0.11
N TYR A 186 18.94 2.46 -0.38
CA TYR A 186 18.29 2.42 -1.70
C TYR A 186 18.85 3.43 -2.71
N SER A 187 19.68 4.41 -2.27
CA SER A 187 20.23 5.43 -3.19
C SER A 187 21.42 4.95 -4.03
N ASP A 188 21.90 3.74 -3.82
CA ASP A 188 23.09 3.16 -4.49
C ASP A 188 24.40 3.99 -4.34
N VAL A 189 24.36 5.06 -3.54
CA VAL A 189 25.49 6.01 -3.39
C VAL A 189 26.68 5.39 -2.68
N ILE A 190 26.45 4.52 -1.68
CA ILE A 190 27.51 3.95 -0.84
C ILE A 190 27.91 2.54 -1.30
N TRP A 191 27.01 1.84 -2.01
CA TRP A 191 27.10 0.41 -2.25
C TRP A 191 27.62 0.03 -3.63
N ARG A 192 28.16 0.99 -4.40
CA ARG A 192 28.85 0.70 -5.66
C ARG A 192 29.99 -0.30 -5.42
N GLY A 193 29.75 -1.56 -5.76
CA GLY A 193 30.71 -2.66 -5.58
C GLY A 193 30.35 -3.69 -4.49
N PHE A 194 29.26 -3.52 -3.77
CA PHE A 194 28.68 -4.54 -2.90
C PHE A 194 27.48 -5.20 -3.56
N ASP A 195 27.15 -6.44 -3.12
CA ASP A 195 25.93 -7.12 -3.57
C ASP A 195 24.70 -6.32 -3.12
N PRO A 196 23.86 -5.83 -4.05
CA PRO A 196 22.66 -5.07 -3.72
C PRO A 196 21.72 -5.81 -2.75
N ASN A 197 21.67 -7.14 -2.84
CA ASN A 197 20.85 -7.95 -1.94
C ASN A 197 21.39 -7.93 -0.51
N ALA A 198 22.72 -7.92 -0.32
CA ALA A 198 23.32 -7.89 1.01
C ALA A 198 23.08 -6.53 1.71
N SER A 199 23.11 -5.43 0.96
CA SER A 199 22.88 -4.09 1.52
C SER A 199 21.45 -3.90 2.02
N ALA A 200 20.46 -4.51 1.36
CA ALA A 200 19.06 -4.43 1.76
C ALA A 200 18.79 -5.00 3.17
N TYR A 201 19.59 -5.97 3.62
CA TYR A 201 19.44 -6.54 4.96
C TYR A 201 19.75 -5.56 6.09
N ILE A 202 20.53 -4.51 5.85
CA ILE A 202 20.87 -3.48 6.85
C ILE A 202 19.61 -2.76 7.35
N ILE A 203 18.57 -2.67 6.53
CA ILE A 203 17.29 -2.04 6.89
C ILE A 203 16.58 -2.77 8.03
N TYR A 204 16.79 -4.07 8.19
CA TYR A 204 16.16 -4.81 9.30
C TYR A 204 16.63 -4.33 10.67
N VAL A 205 17.86 -3.83 10.79
CA VAL A 205 18.42 -3.37 12.09
C VAL A 205 17.58 -2.21 12.66
N PRO A 206 17.41 -1.06 11.97
CA PRO A 206 16.58 0.03 12.47
C PRO A 206 15.10 -0.34 12.58
N LEU A 207 14.58 -1.23 11.71
CA LEU A 207 13.20 -1.73 11.79
C LEU A 207 12.97 -2.56 13.06
N ILE A 208 13.88 -3.45 13.41
CA ILE A 208 13.81 -4.21 14.65
C ILE A 208 13.85 -3.26 15.84
N PHE A 209 14.77 -2.30 15.84
CA PHE A 209 14.93 -1.38 16.94
C PHE A 209 13.68 -0.52 17.19
N ILE A 210 13.10 0.09 16.13
CA ILE A 210 11.86 0.89 16.23
C ILE A 210 10.67 0.02 16.66
N SER A 211 10.63 -1.25 16.20
CA SER A 211 9.59 -2.20 16.57
C SER A 211 9.66 -2.60 18.05
N LEU A 212 10.85 -2.86 18.57
CA LEU A 212 11.06 -3.17 19.97
C LEU A 212 10.75 -1.97 20.89
N ARG A 213 11.12 -0.76 20.45
CA ARG A 213 10.92 0.46 21.26
C ARG A 213 9.47 0.93 21.31
N PHE A 214 8.76 0.89 20.18
CA PHE A 214 7.42 1.45 20.03
C PHE A 214 6.33 0.40 19.74
N ARG A 215 6.69 -0.89 19.78
CA ARG A 215 5.76 -2.00 19.51
C ARG A 215 5.05 -1.82 18.15
N GLN A 216 3.73 -2.08 18.09
CA GLN A 216 2.97 -2.01 16.83
C GLN A 216 3.08 -0.64 16.13
N SER A 217 3.08 0.46 16.88
CA SER A 217 3.18 1.81 16.26
C SER A 217 4.52 2.04 15.57
N GLY A 218 5.60 1.56 16.16
CA GLY A 218 6.93 1.64 15.55
C GLY A 218 7.05 0.74 14.35
N SER A 219 6.57 -0.51 14.45
CA SER A 219 6.62 -1.46 13.34
C SER A 219 5.89 -0.94 12.10
N VAL A 220 4.64 -0.50 12.25
CA VAL A 220 3.84 -0.02 11.11
C VAL A 220 4.39 1.28 10.51
N LEU A 221 4.93 2.18 11.35
CA LEU A 221 5.57 3.41 10.88
C LEU A 221 6.89 3.10 10.15
N GLY A 222 7.72 2.24 10.73
CA GLY A 222 8.99 1.86 10.13
C GLY A 222 8.81 1.22 8.75
N VAL A 223 7.89 0.26 8.63
CA VAL A 223 7.56 -0.37 7.35
C VAL A 223 7.03 0.65 6.34
N LEU A 224 6.15 1.56 6.75
CA LEU A 224 5.63 2.61 5.88
C LEU A 224 6.74 3.54 5.36
N ILE A 225 7.64 3.99 6.25
CA ILE A 225 8.77 4.85 5.88
C ILE A 225 9.69 4.13 4.90
N VAL A 226 10.09 2.90 5.20
CA VAL A 226 10.96 2.10 4.31
C VAL A 226 10.31 1.93 2.94
N SER A 227 9.03 1.59 2.89
CA SER A 227 8.30 1.41 1.63
C SER A 227 8.25 2.70 0.80
N ILE A 228 7.99 3.85 1.42
CA ILE A 228 7.98 5.15 0.73
C ILE A 228 9.37 5.49 0.19
N VAL A 229 10.41 5.34 1.02
CA VAL A 229 11.79 5.67 0.63
C VAL A 229 12.28 4.71 -0.47
N ALA A 230 12.02 3.41 -0.33
CA ALA A 230 12.40 2.42 -1.34
C ALA A 230 11.76 2.74 -2.70
N THR A 231 10.45 2.98 -2.73
CA THR A 231 9.74 3.33 -3.96
C THR A 231 10.31 4.61 -4.57
N ALA A 232 10.48 5.69 -3.78
CA ALA A 232 11.00 6.95 -4.27
C ALA A 232 12.43 6.84 -4.80
N CYS A 233 13.31 6.10 -4.12
CA CYS A 233 14.68 5.89 -4.59
C CYS A 233 14.73 5.06 -5.87
N THR A 234 13.92 4.01 -5.98
CA THR A 234 13.85 3.18 -7.18
C THR A 234 13.43 3.99 -8.40
N GLU A 235 12.39 4.82 -8.26
CA GLU A 235 11.92 5.71 -9.33
C GLU A 235 12.99 6.73 -9.75
N LEU A 236 13.65 7.37 -8.77
CA LEU A 236 14.72 8.34 -9.06
C LEU A 236 15.90 7.70 -9.80
N LEU A 237 16.32 6.51 -9.41
CA LEU A 237 17.40 5.79 -10.08
C LEU A 237 17.01 5.39 -11.50
N TYR A 238 15.77 4.95 -11.70
CA TYR A 238 15.28 4.57 -13.01
C TYR A 238 15.19 5.78 -13.96
N SER A 239 14.65 6.90 -13.49
CA SER A 239 14.55 8.12 -14.30
C SER A 239 15.92 8.67 -14.73
N HIS A 240 16.98 8.50 -13.92
CA HIS A 240 18.34 8.89 -14.26
C HIS A 240 19.05 7.88 -15.18
N GLY A 241 18.76 6.58 -15.04
CA GLY A 241 19.34 5.54 -15.87
C GLY A 241 18.89 5.56 -17.35
N ILE A 242 17.69 6.05 -17.61
CA ILE A 242 17.19 6.21 -19.00
C ILE A 242 17.91 7.36 -19.73
N THR A 243 18.26 8.44 -19.01
CA THR A 243 18.95 9.58 -19.62
C THR A 243 20.40 9.27 -20.02
N ASP A 244 21.04 8.28 -19.37
CA ASP A 244 22.41 7.88 -19.69
C ASP A 244 22.52 6.89 -20.87
N GLN A 245 21.40 6.27 -21.31
CA GLN A 245 21.38 5.41 -22.50
C GLN A 245 21.04 6.14 -23.82
N GLU A 246 20.54 7.36 -23.74
CA GLU A 246 20.22 8.19 -24.92
C GLU A 246 21.33 9.22 -25.27
N SER A 247 22.42 9.27 -24.51
CA SER A 247 23.58 10.14 -24.75
C SER A 247 24.78 9.33 -25.23
#